data_bcbd4cf48b9c06f0d95d093093c08b4f
#
_entry.id   bcbd4cf48b9c06f0d95d093093c08b4f
#
_cell.length_a   1.000
_cell.length_b   1.000
_cell.length_c   1.000
_cell.angle_alpha   90.00
_cell.angle_beta   90.00
_cell.angle_gamma   90.00
#
_symmetry.space_group_name_H-M   'P 1'
#
loop_
_entity.id
_entity.type
_entity.pdbx_description
1 polymer ?
#
loop_
_entity_poly.entity_id
_entity_poly.type
_entity_poly.pdbx_seq_one_letter_code
_entity_poly.pdbx_strand_id
1 'polypeptide(L)'
;TATANNWEAAGGIVGFYDGTDGTAVTNGCTNSGRVSATVNSSNANIGAGGIAGIIKSGNATNNTNDGAVSMHNAQAGKTSYAGGIVGYDYNTKDKSNVTDNVNNGPVLATVEGTSALLAAGGIIGRNDVGAVTGGKNFGAVTCALHAGALVGWNKNSVADSAAGGSVNGTVLTGTNYAELAVGFQDGGSSSGITFGEK
;
A
#
# COMPACT_ATOMS: atom_id res chain seq x y z
N THR A 1 -13.62 -6.87 14.26
CA THR A 1 -12.41 -7.12 15.09
C THR A 1 -12.04 -8.58 14.91
N ALA A 2 -11.05 -8.86 14.10
CA ALA A 2 -10.46 -10.17 14.00
C ALA A 2 -9.22 -10.21 14.91
N THR A 3 -9.26 -11.03 15.93
CA THR A 3 -8.09 -11.41 16.72
C THR A 3 -7.48 -12.66 16.08
N ALA A 4 -6.60 -12.47 15.11
CA ALA A 4 -5.86 -13.57 14.51
C ALA A 4 -4.41 -13.53 14.96
N ASN A 5 -3.84 -14.68 15.23
CA ASN A 5 -2.58 -14.83 15.94
C ASN A 5 -1.31 -14.33 15.22
N ASN A 6 -1.34 -13.78 14.00
CA ASN A 6 -0.15 -13.20 13.34
C ASN A 6 -0.45 -12.17 12.24
N TRP A 7 -1.67 -12.05 11.74
CA TRP A 7 -2.02 -11.22 10.61
C TRP A 7 -3.35 -10.50 10.84
N GLU A 8 -3.39 -9.21 10.67
CA GLU A 8 -4.63 -8.44 10.65
C GLU A 8 -4.72 -7.70 9.30
N ALA A 9 -5.82 -7.92 8.59
CA ALA A 9 -5.98 -7.39 7.25
C ALA A 9 -7.37 -6.78 7.04
N ALA A 10 -7.42 -5.58 6.50
CA ALA A 10 -8.64 -4.93 6.05
C ALA A 10 -8.50 -4.54 4.58
N GLY A 11 -9.42 -5.00 3.74
CA GLY A 11 -9.49 -4.64 2.34
C GLY A 11 -10.92 -4.34 1.93
N GLY A 12 -11.10 -3.46 0.95
CA GLY A 12 -12.42 -3.13 0.44
C GLY A 12 -13.07 -4.31 -0.31
N ILE A 13 -12.27 -5.19 -0.89
CA ILE A 13 -12.70 -6.39 -1.63
C ILE A 13 -12.20 -7.66 -0.95
N VAL A 14 -10.90 -7.71 -0.59
CA VAL A 14 -10.25 -8.88 0.00
C VAL A 14 -9.51 -8.47 1.27
N GLY A 15 -9.81 -9.07 2.41
CA GLY A 15 -9.05 -8.83 3.64
C GLY A 15 -7.65 -9.42 3.54
N PHE A 16 -7.57 -10.75 3.47
CA PHE A 16 -6.31 -11.51 3.38
C PHE A 16 -6.41 -12.57 2.29
N TYR A 17 -5.37 -12.69 1.47
CA TYR A 17 -5.26 -13.72 0.45
C TYR A 17 -3.94 -14.48 0.59
N ASP A 18 -4.04 -15.79 0.75
CA ASP A 18 -2.95 -16.75 0.77
C ASP A 18 -3.13 -17.76 -0.37
N GLY A 19 -2.74 -17.37 -1.57
CA GLY A 19 -2.76 -18.24 -2.73
C GLY A 19 -1.43 -18.99 -2.90
N THR A 20 -1.42 -20.02 -3.73
CA THR A 20 -0.23 -20.83 -3.98
C THR A 20 0.42 -20.59 -5.34
N ASP A 21 -0.24 -19.92 -6.27
CA ASP A 21 0.11 -20.03 -7.69
C ASP A 21 0.10 -18.70 -8.49
N GLY A 22 0.31 -17.54 -7.90
CA GLY A 22 0.34 -16.28 -8.68
C GLY A 22 -0.94 -15.99 -9.48
N THR A 23 -2.05 -16.62 -9.12
CA THR A 23 -3.37 -16.39 -9.74
C THR A 23 -3.87 -14.99 -9.45
N ALA A 24 -4.77 -14.48 -10.28
CA ALA A 24 -5.39 -13.19 -10.04
C ALA A 24 -6.21 -13.21 -8.74
N VAL A 25 -5.82 -12.37 -7.79
CA VAL A 25 -6.58 -12.14 -6.53
C VAL A 25 -7.74 -11.20 -6.83
N THR A 26 -7.43 -10.10 -7.52
CA THR A 26 -8.39 -9.08 -7.93
C THR A 26 -8.03 -8.58 -9.31
N ASN A 27 -9.03 -8.42 -10.17
CA ASN A 27 -8.87 -7.86 -11.50
C ASN A 27 -10.10 -7.02 -11.87
N GLY A 28 -9.88 -5.75 -12.22
CA GLY A 28 -10.93 -4.85 -12.62
C GLY A 28 -11.92 -4.47 -11.50
N CYS A 29 -11.53 -4.61 -10.25
CA CYS A 29 -12.38 -4.27 -9.11
C CYS A 29 -12.34 -2.77 -8.81
N THR A 30 -13.46 -2.23 -8.33
CA THR A 30 -13.55 -0.85 -7.86
C THR A 30 -14.03 -0.81 -6.41
N ASN A 31 -13.30 -0.08 -5.57
CA ASN A 31 -13.75 0.27 -4.22
C ASN A 31 -14.02 1.76 -4.14
N SER A 32 -15.26 2.13 -3.83
CA SER A 32 -15.66 3.52 -3.54
C SER A 32 -15.93 3.74 -2.05
N GLY A 33 -15.91 2.67 -1.26
CA GLY A 33 -16.16 2.72 0.17
C GLY A 33 -14.90 3.02 0.98
N ARG A 34 -15.09 3.57 2.18
CA ARG A 34 -14.00 3.75 3.13
C ARG A 34 -13.52 2.42 3.70
N VAL A 35 -12.21 2.19 3.71
CA VAL A 35 -11.57 1.10 4.45
C VAL A 35 -10.91 1.68 5.70
N SER A 36 -11.24 1.13 6.86
CA SER A 36 -10.66 1.55 8.14
C SER A 36 -10.23 0.35 8.96
N ALA A 37 -8.97 0.32 9.36
CA ALA A 37 -8.42 -0.66 10.28
C ALA A 37 -7.92 0.00 11.55
N THR A 38 -8.32 -0.54 12.70
CA THR A 38 -7.76 -0.16 14.00
C THR A 38 -7.21 -1.41 14.65
N VAL A 39 -5.96 -1.33 15.03
CA VAL A 39 -5.21 -2.45 15.60
C VAL A 39 -4.99 -2.22 17.07
N ASN A 40 -5.51 -3.14 17.86
CA ASN A 40 -5.40 -3.13 19.34
C ASN A 40 -4.62 -4.36 19.86
N SER A 41 -4.10 -5.21 18.97
CA SER A 41 -3.41 -6.44 19.38
C SER A 41 -1.89 -6.33 19.31
N SER A 42 -1.21 -7.11 20.15
CA SER A 42 0.26 -7.17 20.19
C SER A 42 0.87 -7.94 18.99
N ASN A 43 0.08 -8.37 18.04
CA ASN A 43 0.51 -9.24 16.94
C ASN A 43 1.08 -8.48 15.72
N ALA A 44 1.83 -9.17 14.87
CA ALA A 44 2.85 -8.54 14.07
C ALA A 44 2.34 -8.20 12.69
N ASN A 45 1.99 -8.14 11.79
CA ASN A 45 1.82 -7.73 10.42
C ASN A 45 0.39 -7.30 10.10
N ILE A 46 0.23 -6.01 9.88
CA ILE A 46 -1.08 -5.42 9.71
C ILE A 46 -1.11 -4.67 8.39
N GLY A 47 -2.09 -4.99 7.54
CA GLY A 47 -2.29 -4.35 6.26
C GLY A 47 -3.71 -3.81 6.08
N ALA A 48 -3.83 -2.55 5.68
CA ALA A 48 -5.07 -1.97 5.19
C ALA A 48 -4.90 -1.52 3.75
N GLY A 49 -5.75 -2.01 2.86
CA GLY A 49 -5.75 -1.65 1.44
C GLY A 49 -7.13 -1.34 0.90
N GLY A 50 -7.22 -0.42 -0.04
CA GLY A 50 -8.50 -0.07 -0.66
C GLY A 50 -9.13 -1.25 -1.40
N ILE A 51 -8.32 -2.13 -1.94
CA ILE A 51 -8.73 -3.36 -2.62
C ILE A 51 -8.39 -4.59 -1.76
N ALA A 52 -7.13 -4.78 -1.40
CA ALA A 52 -6.69 -5.92 -0.61
C ALA A 52 -5.88 -5.49 0.62
N GLY A 53 -6.19 -6.02 1.79
CA GLY A 53 -5.44 -5.74 3.02
C GLY A 53 -4.05 -6.32 2.96
N ILE A 54 -3.95 -7.64 2.77
CA ILE A 54 -2.68 -8.37 2.64
C ILE A 54 -2.78 -9.38 1.51
N ILE A 55 -1.78 -9.42 0.65
CA ILE A 55 -1.59 -10.45 -0.36
C ILE A 55 -0.32 -11.21 -0.02
N LYS A 56 -0.42 -12.55 0.13
CA LYS A 56 0.74 -13.41 0.36
C LYS A 56 1.26 -14.04 -0.93
N SER A 57 0.40 -14.28 -1.89
CA SER A 57 0.77 -14.63 -3.27
C SER A 57 -0.39 -14.30 -4.19
N GLY A 58 -0.10 -13.89 -5.41
CA GLY A 58 -1.13 -13.59 -6.41
C GLY A 58 -1.13 -12.14 -6.88
N ASN A 59 -1.94 -11.85 -7.89
CA ASN A 59 -1.88 -10.59 -8.61
C ASN A 59 -3.08 -9.70 -8.30
N ALA A 60 -2.84 -8.41 -8.07
CA ALA A 60 -3.84 -7.36 -8.05
C ALA A 60 -3.68 -6.49 -9.30
N THR A 61 -4.63 -6.57 -10.24
CA THR A 61 -4.49 -5.93 -11.55
C THR A 61 -5.71 -5.09 -11.93
N ASN A 62 -5.49 -3.97 -12.61
CA ASN A 62 -6.55 -3.13 -13.17
C ASN A 62 -7.60 -2.67 -12.15
N ASN A 63 -7.26 -2.53 -10.89
CA ASN A 63 -8.21 -2.13 -9.87
C ASN A 63 -8.21 -0.61 -9.67
N THR A 64 -9.34 -0.08 -9.20
CA THR A 64 -9.49 1.33 -8.86
C THR A 64 -9.95 1.49 -7.42
N ASN A 65 -9.27 2.32 -6.66
CA ASN A 65 -9.73 2.73 -5.34
C ASN A 65 -10.04 4.22 -5.33
N ASP A 66 -11.31 4.55 -5.14
CA ASP A 66 -11.81 5.92 -4.95
C ASP A 66 -12.07 6.23 -3.47
N GLY A 67 -12.12 5.19 -2.64
CA GLY A 67 -12.42 5.28 -1.22
C GLY A 67 -11.19 5.67 -0.37
N ALA A 68 -11.44 6.27 0.78
CA ALA A 68 -10.39 6.57 1.74
C ALA A 68 -9.91 5.29 2.44
N VAL A 69 -8.60 5.15 2.59
CA VAL A 69 -7.97 4.08 3.39
C VAL A 69 -7.34 4.67 4.63
N SER A 70 -7.70 4.17 5.79
CA SER A 70 -7.12 4.60 7.07
C SER A 70 -6.69 3.41 7.92
N MET A 71 -5.46 3.48 8.40
CA MET A 71 -4.86 2.55 9.35
C MET A 71 -4.51 3.28 10.62
N HIS A 72 -4.96 2.79 11.76
CA HIS A 72 -4.54 3.26 13.07
C HIS A 72 -3.98 2.12 13.89
N ASN A 73 -2.73 2.24 14.30
CA ASN A 73 -2.09 1.26 15.17
C ASN A 73 -1.97 1.83 16.59
N ALA A 74 -2.77 1.28 17.51
CA ALA A 74 -2.76 1.64 18.93
C ALA A 74 -1.66 0.90 19.73
N GLN A 75 -0.76 0.15 19.09
CA GLN A 75 0.30 -0.61 19.75
C GLN A 75 1.69 -0.09 19.38
N ALA A 76 2.41 0.42 20.35
CA ALA A 76 3.81 0.81 20.16
C ALA A 76 4.69 -0.41 19.76
N GLY A 77 5.69 -0.17 18.93
CA GLY A 77 6.67 -1.18 18.52
C GLY A 77 6.17 -2.20 17.47
N LYS A 78 4.97 -2.03 16.91
CA LYS A 78 4.40 -2.94 15.90
C LYS A 78 4.44 -2.35 14.50
N THR A 79 4.41 -3.22 13.49
CA THR A 79 4.47 -2.87 12.09
C THR A 79 3.07 -2.73 11.49
N SER A 80 2.84 -1.69 10.70
CA SER A 80 1.54 -1.43 10.08
C SER A 80 1.70 -0.78 8.71
N TYR A 81 0.89 -1.23 7.75
CA TYR A 81 1.00 -0.80 6.37
C TYR A 81 -0.34 -0.40 5.79
N ALA A 82 -0.42 0.77 5.16
CA ALA A 82 -1.60 1.25 4.46
C ALA A 82 -1.28 1.47 2.98
N GLY A 83 -2.11 0.96 2.10
CA GLY A 83 -1.99 1.16 0.66
C GLY A 83 -3.32 1.53 0.03
N GLY A 84 -3.31 2.38 -0.97
CA GLY A 84 -4.52 2.73 -1.70
C GLY A 84 -5.13 1.51 -2.41
N ILE A 85 -4.30 0.56 -2.81
CA ILE A 85 -4.69 -0.72 -3.43
C ILE A 85 -4.38 -1.88 -2.49
N VAL A 86 -3.13 -2.08 -2.12
CA VAL A 86 -2.69 -3.20 -1.28
C VAL A 86 -1.99 -2.67 -0.03
N GLY A 87 -2.43 -3.11 1.16
CA GLY A 87 -1.77 -2.73 2.41
C GLY A 87 -0.37 -3.32 2.50
N TYR A 88 -0.25 -4.63 2.35
CA TYR A 88 1.01 -5.35 2.44
C TYR A 88 1.08 -6.50 1.42
N ASP A 89 2.07 -6.45 0.57
CA ASP A 89 2.45 -7.57 -0.29
C ASP A 89 3.58 -8.36 0.37
N TYR A 90 3.20 -9.48 0.97
CA TYR A 90 4.09 -10.38 1.68
C TYR A 90 4.15 -11.72 0.99
N ASN A 91 5.27 -12.02 0.37
CA ASN A 91 5.49 -13.35 -0.17
C ASN A 91 6.84 -13.92 0.26
N THR A 92 6.88 -15.22 0.48
CA THR A 92 8.10 -15.95 0.78
C THR A 92 8.51 -16.89 -0.35
N LYS A 93 7.66 -17.11 -1.36
CA LYS A 93 7.89 -18.16 -2.38
C LYS A 93 7.55 -17.78 -3.80
N ASP A 94 6.45 -17.06 -4.05
CA ASP A 94 5.96 -16.78 -5.40
C ASP A 94 5.78 -15.28 -5.61
N LYS A 95 6.09 -14.78 -6.80
CA LYS A 95 5.99 -13.35 -7.12
C LYS A 95 4.53 -12.94 -7.19
N SER A 96 4.13 -11.95 -6.42
CA SER A 96 2.93 -11.19 -6.64
C SER A 96 3.21 -10.02 -7.57
N ASN A 97 2.22 -9.62 -8.37
CA ASN A 97 2.31 -8.43 -9.21
C ASN A 97 1.14 -7.51 -8.90
N VAL A 98 1.43 -6.23 -8.74
CA VAL A 98 0.45 -5.18 -8.54
C VAL A 98 0.53 -4.24 -9.74
N THR A 99 -0.32 -4.52 -10.75
CA THR A 99 -0.15 -3.96 -12.09
C THR A 99 -1.36 -3.13 -12.49
N ASP A 100 -1.12 -1.98 -13.13
CA ASP A 100 -2.13 -1.11 -13.75
C ASP A 100 -3.27 -0.66 -12.79
N ASN A 101 -2.94 -0.49 -11.53
CA ASN A 101 -3.92 -0.07 -10.53
C ASN A 101 -3.96 1.46 -10.38
N VAL A 102 -5.13 1.99 -10.04
CA VAL A 102 -5.36 3.43 -9.85
C VAL A 102 -5.87 3.70 -8.45
N ASN A 103 -5.20 4.59 -7.73
CA ASN A 103 -5.70 5.12 -6.46
C ASN A 103 -6.05 6.61 -6.58
N ASN A 104 -7.28 6.94 -6.33
CA ASN A 104 -7.82 8.30 -6.26
C ASN A 104 -8.10 8.74 -4.82
N GLY A 105 -8.27 7.77 -3.91
CA GLY A 105 -8.63 8.02 -2.52
C GLY A 105 -7.43 8.37 -1.64
N PRO A 106 -7.62 9.10 -0.55
CA PRO A 106 -6.56 9.38 0.41
C PRO A 106 -6.18 8.14 1.21
N VAL A 107 -4.88 8.04 1.55
CA VAL A 107 -4.30 6.98 2.38
C VAL A 107 -3.68 7.60 3.62
N LEU A 108 -4.06 7.12 4.80
CA LEU A 108 -3.58 7.59 6.08
C LEU A 108 -3.11 6.42 6.94
N ALA A 109 -1.87 6.48 7.43
CA ALA A 109 -1.36 5.59 8.45
C ALA A 109 -0.92 6.36 9.70
N THR A 110 -1.45 5.98 10.85
CA THR A 110 -1.14 6.57 12.16
C THR A 110 -0.80 5.51 13.19
N VAL A 111 -0.06 5.90 14.23
CA VAL A 111 0.32 5.03 15.35
C VAL A 111 0.26 5.81 16.66
N GLU A 112 -0.11 5.13 17.73
CA GLU A 112 0.09 5.64 19.09
C GLU A 112 1.51 5.32 19.58
N GLY A 113 2.24 6.35 20.01
CA GLY A 113 3.62 6.22 20.45
C GLY A 113 4.60 6.04 19.29
N THR A 114 5.68 5.28 19.52
CA THR A 114 6.70 4.98 18.50
C THR A 114 6.40 3.66 17.80
N SER A 115 6.31 3.66 16.48
CA SER A 115 6.22 2.43 15.69
C SER A 115 7.60 1.91 15.32
N ALA A 116 7.77 0.58 15.30
CA ALA A 116 8.95 -0.02 14.71
C ALA A 116 8.98 0.20 13.19
N LEU A 117 7.85 0.04 12.53
CA LEU A 117 7.69 0.24 11.09
C LEU A 117 6.25 0.69 10.79
N LEU A 118 6.11 1.87 10.24
CA LEU A 118 4.86 2.40 9.73
C LEU A 118 5.10 2.89 8.30
N ALA A 119 4.32 2.36 7.34
CA ALA A 119 4.44 2.82 5.96
C ALA A 119 3.08 3.01 5.30
N ALA A 120 2.98 4.06 4.49
CA ALA A 120 1.83 4.33 3.65
C ALA A 120 2.25 4.61 2.22
N GLY A 121 1.56 3.99 1.26
CA GLY A 121 1.75 4.21 -0.16
C GLY A 121 0.43 4.38 -0.89
N GLY A 122 0.44 5.18 -1.94
CA GLY A 122 -0.75 5.39 -2.75
C GLY A 122 -1.21 4.12 -3.47
N ILE A 123 -0.29 3.23 -3.79
CA ILE A 123 -0.58 1.91 -4.37
C ILE A 123 -0.35 0.82 -3.31
N ILE A 124 0.85 0.71 -2.75
CA ILE A 124 1.17 -0.32 -1.76
C ILE A 124 1.79 0.31 -0.51
N GLY A 125 1.33 -0.10 0.67
CA GLY A 125 1.93 0.28 1.93
C GLY A 125 3.33 -0.31 2.09
N ARG A 126 3.47 -1.64 1.93
CA ARG A 126 4.75 -2.34 1.90
C ARG A 126 4.78 -3.39 0.80
N ASN A 127 5.86 -3.36 0.03
CA ASN A 127 6.18 -4.29 -1.05
C ASN A 127 7.45 -5.09 -0.70
N ASP A 128 7.32 -6.36 -0.32
CA ASP A 128 8.47 -7.21 -0.02
C ASP A 128 8.96 -7.98 -1.25
N VAL A 129 8.08 -8.41 -2.15
CA VAL A 129 8.46 -9.38 -3.20
C VAL A 129 7.84 -9.12 -4.58
N GLY A 130 6.75 -8.36 -4.67
CA GLY A 130 6.03 -8.12 -5.91
C GLY A 130 6.63 -7.00 -6.74
N ALA A 131 6.34 -7.03 -8.04
CA ALA A 131 6.56 -5.90 -8.90
C ALA A 131 5.33 -4.98 -8.88
N VAL A 132 5.54 -3.69 -8.65
CA VAL A 132 4.55 -2.63 -8.86
C VAL A 132 4.81 -2.03 -10.23
N THR A 133 3.88 -2.17 -11.16
CA THR A 133 4.05 -1.68 -12.54
C THR A 133 2.77 -1.00 -13.03
N GLY A 134 2.91 0.11 -13.75
CA GLY A 134 1.78 0.84 -14.31
C GLY A 134 0.84 1.47 -13.29
N GLY A 135 1.21 1.48 -12.01
CA GLY A 135 0.40 2.03 -10.93
C GLY A 135 0.26 3.56 -11.05
N LYS A 136 -0.93 4.09 -10.73
CA LYS A 136 -1.19 5.52 -10.75
C LYS A 136 -1.78 5.95 -9.42
N ASN A 137 -1.15 6.89 -8.75
CA ASN A 137 -1.71 7.51 -7.56
C ASN A 137 -2.03 8.98 -7.79
N PHE A 138 -3.23 9.38 -7.42
CA PHE A 138 -3.70 10.77 -7.42
C PHE A 138 -4.20 11.21 -6.04
N GLY A 139 -4.27 10.27 -5.09
CA GLY A 139 -4.68 10.52 -3.72
C GLY A 139 -3.58 11.14 -2.86
N ALA A 140 -3.97 11.74 -1.76
CA ALA A 140 -3.05 12.18 -0.73
C ALA A 140 -2.56 10.99 0.09
N VAL A 141 -1.26 10.91 0.39
CA VAL A 141 -0.67 9.90 1.28
C VAL A 141 -0.09 10.58 2.51
N THR A 142 -0.49 10.12 3.69
CA THR A 142 -0.01 10.66 4.96
C THR A 142 0.46 9.54 5.88
N CYS A 143 1.70 9.65 6.35
CA CYS A 143 2.32 8.71 7.28
C CYS A 143 3.48 9.38 8.01
N ALA A 144 3.58 9.14 9.31
CA ALA A 144 4.63 9.77 10.13
C ALA A 144 6.03 9.23 9.86
N LEU A 145 6.18 7.99 9.33
CA LEU A 145 7.50 7.39 9.15
C LEU A 145 7.87 7.24 7.65
N HIS A 146 7.20 6.38 6.91
CA HIS A 146 7.50 6.14 5.50
C HIS A 146 6.27 6.40 4.63
N ALA A 147 6.19 7.57 4.03
CA ALA A 147 5.13 7.96 3.12
C ALA A 147 5.68 8.06 1.69
N GLY A 148 5.08 7.34 0.75
CA GLY A 148 5.40 7.41 -0.66
C GLY A 148 4.16 7.54 -1.53
N ALA A 149 4.22 8.33 -2.58
CA ALA A 149 3.09 8.50 -3.48
C ALA A 149 2.66 7.18 -4.13
N LEU A 150 3.58 6.27 -4.39
CA LEU A 150 3.30 4.95 -4.94
C LEU A 150 3.49 3.87 -3.87
N VAL A 151 4.65 3.79 -3.25
CA VAL A 151 5.00 2.73 -2.30
C VAL A 151 5.57 3.33 -1.02
N GLY A 152 5.03 2.93 0.14
CA GLY A 152 5.54 3.39 1.43
C GLY A 152 6.91 2.80 1.78
N TRP A 153 7.04 1.48 1.72
CA TRP A 153 8.27 0.72 1.93
C TRP A 153 8.49 -0.27 0.80
N ASN A 154 9.61 -0.17 0.10
CA ASN A 154 9.88 -0.98 -1.08
C ASN A 154 11.14 -1.84 -0.93
N LYS A 155 10.99 -3.15 -1.09
CA LYS A 155 12.10 -4.12 -1.18
C LYS A 155 12.28 -4.72 -2.57
N ASN A 156 11.38 -4.44 -3.50
CA ASN A 156 11.45 -4.99 -4.84
C ASN A 156 11.39 -3.88 -5.90
N SER A 157 10.68 -4.06 -6.99
CA SER A 157 10.65 -3.11 -8.09
C SER A 157 9.37 -2.27 -8.12
N VAL A 158 9.55 -0.99 -8.45
CA VAL A 158 8.47 -0.07 -8.84
C VAL A 158 8.83 0.47 -10.21
N ALA A 159 8.02 0.21 -11.23
CA ALA A 159 8.35 0.60 -12.59
C ALA A 159 7.14 1.22 -13.33
N ASP A 160 7.44 2.06 -14.31
CA ASP A 160 6.49 2.58 -15.30
C ASP A 160 5.20 3.12 -14.69
N SER A 161 5.30 3.79 -13.56
CA SER A 161 4.20 4.22 -12.72
C SER A 161 4.09 5.74 -12.64
N ALA A 162 2.90 6.27 -12.35
CA ALA A 162 2.66 7.70 -12.25
C ALA A 162 2.39 8.15 -10.81
N ALA A 163 3.24 9.00 -10.29
CA ALA A 163 3.13 9.59 -8.96
C ALA A 163 2.48 10.97 -9.02
N GLY A 164 1.34 11.13 -8.38
CA GLY A 164 0.58 12.38 -8.26
C GLY A 164 0.01 12.58 -6.87
N GLY A 165 -0.88 13.54 -6.70
CA GLY A 165 -1.49 13.86 -5.42
C GLY A 165 -0.55 14.60 -4.47
N SER A 166 -0.48 14.17 -3.20
CA SER A 166 0.42 14.77 -2.20
C SER A 166 0.98 13.72 -1.23
N VAL A 167 2.16 14.01 -0.68
CA VAL A 167 2.80 13.20 0.37
C VAL A 167 3.07 14.09 1.58
N ASN A 168 2.50 13.75 2.73
CA ASN A 168 2.59 14.51 3.97
C ASN A 168 2.30 16.01 3.79
N GLY A 169 1.28 16.34 3.00
CA GLY A 169 0.89 17.71 2.68
C GLY A 169 1.69 18.39 1.57
N THR A 170 2.80 17.80 1.12
CA THR A 170 3.58 18.30 -0.02
C THR A 170 2.92 17.83 -1.32
N VAL A 171 2.41 18.77 -2.11
CA VAL A 171 1.82 18.47 -3.43
C VAL A 171 2.91 18.03 -4.39
N LEU A 172 2.69 16.94 -5.12
CA LEU A 172 3.59 16.49 -6.15
C LEU A 172 3.50 17.39 -7.39
N THR A 173 4.64 17.62 -7.99
CA THR A 173 4.84 18.46 -9.18
C THR A 173 5.78 17.73 -10.14
N GLY A 174 5.92 18.25 -11.37
CA GLY A 174 6.88 17.71 -12.33
C GLY A 174 8.35 17.75 -11.91
N THR A 175 8.66 18.33 -10.73
CA THR A 175 10.05 18.43 -10.23
C THR A 175 10.34 17.60 -8.98
N ASN A 176 9.33 17.28 -8.14
CA ASN A 176 9.53 16.56 -6.88
C ASN A 176 8.91 15.15 -6.84
N TYR A 177 8.15 14.75 -7.87
CA TYR A 177 7.42 13.48 -7.88
C TYR A 177 8.31 12.25 -7.69
N ALA A 178 9.50 12.26 -8.26
CA ALA A 178 10.39 11.11 -8.23
C ALA A 178 10.95 10.83 -6.82
N GLU A 179 11.26 11.88 -6.08
CA GLU A 179 11.77 11.79 -4.70
C GLU A 179 10.69 11.31 -3.72
N LEU A 180 9.43 11.68 -3.99
CA LEU A 180 8.29 11.35 -3.15
C LEU A 180 7.53 10.09 -3.60
N ALA A 181 7.96 9.45 -4.69
CA ALA A 181 7.31 8.24 -5.22
C ALA A 181 7.40 7.05 -4.25
N VAL A 182 8.55 6.88 -3.59
CA VAL A 182 8.81 5.79 -2.64
C VAL A 182 9.27 6.39 -1.30
N GLY A 183 8.57 6.04 -0.22
CA GLY A 183 8.86 6.58 1.10
C GLY A 183 10.16 6.04 1.71
N PHE A 184 10.44 4.74 1.54
CA PHE A 184 11.68 4.10 1.95
C PHE A 184 12.07 2.98 0.98
N GLN A 185 13.29 3.06 0.46
CA GLN A 185 13.87 2.07 -0.44
C GLN A 185 14.79 1.13 0.34
N ASP A 186 14.36 -0.12 0.56
CA ASP A 186 15.10 -1.13 1.31
C ASP A 186 15.58 -2.25 0.37
N GLY A 187 16.63 -1.97 -0.38
CA GLY A 187 17.19 -2.90 -1.37
C GLY A 187 16.41 -3.04 -2.67
N GLY A 188 15.25 -2.41 -2.79
CA GLY A 188 14.46 -2.40 -4.02
C GLY A 188 14.94 -1.37 -5.05
N SER A 189 14.19 -1.23 -6.14
CA SER A 189 14.49 -0.29 -7.22
C SER A 189 13.25 0.48 -7.68
N SER A 190 13.44 1.64 -8.26
CA SER A 190 12.39 2.39 -8.95
C SER A 190 12.90 2.90 -10.31
N SER A 191 12.07 2.79 -11.35
CA SER A 191 12.40 3.23 -12.70
C SER A 191 11.15 3.62 -13.49
N GLY A 192 11.31 4.45 -14.52
CA GLY A 192 10.17 4.84 -15.38
C GLY A 192 9.05 5.57 -14.64
N ILE A 193 9.33 6.17 -13.48
CA ILE A 193 8.33 6.93 -12.75
C ILE A 193 8.08 8.26 -13.46
N THR A 194 6.82 8.61 -13.62
CA THR A 194 6.37 9.85 -14.24
C THR A 194 5.54 10.68 -13.28
N PHE A 195 5.43 11.98 -13.57
CA PHE A 195 4.47 12.83 -12.87
C PHE A 195 3.06 12.54 -13.39
N GLY A 196 2.12 12.27 -12.49
CA GLY A 196 0.72 11.97 -12.79
C GLY A 196 -0.19 13.14 -12.40
N GLU A 197 -0.87 13.71 -13.38
CA GLU A 197 -1.99 14.63 -13.17
C GLU A 197 -3.32 13.87 -13.38
N LYS A 198 -4.33 14.23 -12.57
CA LYS A 198 -5.68 13.67 -12.67
C LYS A 198 -6.52 14.44 -13.68
#